data_c47c28978749ed771db3842b5be0e9b3
#
_entry.id   c47c28978749ed771db3842b5be0e9b3
#
_cell.length_a   1.000
_cell.length_b   1.000
_cell.length_c   1.000
_cell.angle_alpha   90.00
_cell.angle_beta   90.00
_cell.angle_gamma   90.00
#
_symmetry.space_group_name_H-M   'P 1'
#
loop_
_entity.id
_entity.type
_entity.pdbx_description
1 polymer ?
#
loop_
_entity_poly.entity_id
_entity_poly.type
_entity_poly.pdbx_seq_one_letter_code
_entity_poly.pdbx_strand_id
1 'polypeptide(L)'
;MLLVDTDVQRTAANWVDRRHLLSNVPAVHCAERRGNVFHALRDLAKRYEQVIVDAGGRDSEELRTALVAAHQVYVPLRASQPDLETSLHMNELVTLAHGMNPTLEARVLISMAPTNPSVKEAVDARELLQELSALLPSAVTISERKVYRDAMTEGRGACELDNDKARAEIAALAGEIYGDTHGEIQP
;
A
#
# COMPACT_ATOMS: atom_id res chain seq x y z
N MET A 1 5.56 -8.82 12.09
CA MET A 1 5.28 -8.31 10.73
C MET A 1 6.38 -8.76 9.77
N LEU A 2 6.03 -9.10 8.54
CA LEU A 2 6.97 -9.39 7.45
C LEU A 2 6.61 -8.55 6.23
N LEU A 3 7.59 -7.93 5.59
CA LEU A 3 7.47 -7.30 4.27
C LEU A 3 7.88 -8.31 3.20
N VAL A 4 7.11 -8.46 2.14
CA VAL A 4 7.43 -9.30 0.99
C VAL A 4 7.52 -8.43 -0.25
N ASP A 5 8.72 -8.32 -0.81
CA ASP A 5 8.97 -7.56 -2.04
C ASP A 5 8.86 -8.50 -3.25
N THR A 6 7.91 -8.21 -4.12
CA THR A 6 7.69 -8.97 -5.36
C THR A 6 8.02 -8.15 -6.62
N ASP A 7 8.46 -6.89 -6.47
CA ASP A 7 8.84 -6.03 -7.58
C ASP A 7 10.32 -6.22 -7.96
N VAL A 8 10.60 -6.35 -9.25
CA VAL A 8 11.97 -6.44 -9.79
C VAL A 8 12.84 -5.21 -9.45
N GLN A 9 12.22 -4.06 -9.15
CA GLN A 9 12.93 -2.85 -8.73
C GLN A 9 13.46 -2.93 -7.29
N ARG A 10 12.98 -3.89 -6.48
CA ARG A 10 13.40 -4.12 -5.09
C ARG A 10 13.29 -2.87 -4.20
N THR A 11 12.27 -2.05 -4.42
CA THR A 11 12.13 -0.77 -3.72
C THR A 11 11.95 -0.97 -2.22
N ALA A 12 11.10 -1.91 -1.83
CA ALA A 12 10.86 -2.25 -0.43
C ALA A 12 12.07 -2.95 0.21
N ALA A 13 12.71 -3.90 -0.48
CA ALA A 13 13.92 -4.56 0.00
C ALA A 13 15.07 -3.56 0.22
N ASN A 14 15.31 -2.65 -0.74
CA ASN A 14 16.31 -1.60 -0.61
C ASN A 14 16.03 -0.63 0.55
N TRP A 15 14.75 -0.36 0.85
CA TRP A 15 14.38 0.42 2.03
C TRP A 15 14.72 -0.34 3.33
N VAL A 16 14.45 -1.64 3.39
CA VAL A 16 14.81 -2.48 4.54
C VAL A 16 16.32 -2.57 4.73
N ASP A 17 17.09 -2.69 3.64
CA ASP A 17 18.56 -2.69 3.70
C ASP A 17 19.09 -1.40 4.33
N ARG A 18 18.56 -0.23 3.94
CA ARG A 18 18.91 1.06 4.55
C ARG A 18 18.49 1.11 6.03
N ARG A 19 17.30 0.59 6.36
CA ARG A 19 16.79 0.54 7.73
C ARG A 19 17.68 -0.26 8.67
N HIS A 20 18.25 -1.36 8.21
CA HIS A 20 19.16 -2.19 8.99
C HIS A 20 20.47 -1.50 9.36
N LEU A 21 20.82 -0.38 8.73
CA LEU A 21 21.96 0.45 9.11
C LEU A 21 21.65 1.39 10.28
N LEU A 22 20.39 1.48 10.70
CA LEU A 22 19.94 2.34 11.80
C LEU A 22 19.92 1.55 13.11
N SER A 23 20.46 2.12 14.18
CA SER A 23 20.56 1.46 15.50
C SER A 23 19.35 1.72 16.40
N ASN A 24 18.51 2.71 16.09
CA ASN A 24 17.48 3.24 17.00
C ASN A 24 16.06 3.16 16.42
N VAL A 25 15.83 2.22 15.51
CA VAL A 25 14.50 1.97 14.92
C VAL A 25 14.17 0.47 15.04
N PRO A 26 12.90 0.10 15.15
CA PRO A 26 12.48 -1.30 15.14
C PRO A 26 12.91 -2.00 13.85
N ALA A 27 13.44 -3.23 13.97
CA ALA A 27 13.80 -4.02 12.80
C ALA A 27 12.56 -4.44 12.00
N VAL A 28 12.67 -4.39 10.67
CA VAL A 28 11.67 -4.92 9.74
C VAL A 28 12.34 -6.04 8.93
N HIS A 29 11.72 -7.21 8.90
CA HIS A 29 12.18 -8.32 8.07
C HIS A 29 11.58 -8.21 6.67
N CYS A 30 12.39 -8.51 5.66
CA CYS A 30 11.96 -8.54 4.27
C CYS A 30 12.31 -9.89 3.63
N ALA A 31 11.41 -10.38 2.78
CA ALA A 31 11.65 -11.53 1.92
C ALA A 31 11.33 -11.16 0.47
N GLU A 32 12.22 -11.48 -0.45
CA GLU A 32 11.96 -11.29 -1.87
C GLU A 32 11.34 -12.56 -2.47
N ARG A 33 10.32 -12.40 -3.32
CA ARG A 33 9.64 -13.50 -4.01
C ARG A 33 9.34 -13.11 -5.45
N ARG A 34 9.41 -14.09 -6.36
CA ARG A 34 9.14 -13.91 -7.79
C ARG A 34 8.29 -15.07 -8.31
N GLY A 35 7.60 -14.82 -9.43
CA GLY A 35 6.70 -15.79 -10.07
C GLY A 35 5.44 -16.01 -9.23
N ASN A 36 4.94 -17.23 -9.19
CA ASN A 36 3.76 -17.56 -8.41
C ASN A 36 4.03 -17.49 -6.90
N VAL A 37 3.50 -16.45 -6.25
CA VAL A 37 3.72 -16.19 -4.82
C VAL A 37 2.62 -16.75 -3.92
N PHE A 38 1.53 -17.30 -4.47
CA PHE A 38 0.35 -17.72 -3.71
C PHE A 38 0.69 -18.63 -2.53
N HIS A 39 1.35 -19.77 -2.80
CA HIS A 39 1.66 -20.74 -1.74
C HIS A 39 2.65 -20.17 -0.71
N ALA A 40 3.63 -19.40 -1.17
CA ALA A 40 4.60 -18.76 -0.27
C ALA A 40 3.91 -17.78 0.68
N LEU A 41 3.01 -16.93 0.18
CA LEU A 41 2.26 -15.97 1.00
C LEU A 41 1.35 -16.68 2.00
N ARG A 42 0.66 -17.74 1.59
CA ARG A 42 -0.19 -18.55 2.49
C ARG A 42 0.62 -19.22 3.60
N ASP A 43 1.85 -19.64 3.34
CA ASP A 43 2.73 -20.22 4.37
C ASP A 43 3.31 -19.15 5.29
N LEU A 44 3.66 -17.98 4.78
CA LEU A 44 4.15 -16.85 5.57
C LEU A 44 3.04 -16.33 6.51
N ALA A 45 1.80 -16.26 6.05
CA ALA A 45 0.66 -15.85 6.86
C ALA A 45 0.38 -16.76 8.07
N LYS A 46 0.86 -18.02 8.07
CA LYS A 46 0.79 -18.91 9.25
C LYS A 46 1.85 -18.61 10.31
N ARG A 47 2.92 -17.90 9.94
CA ARG A 47 4.11 -17.65 10.77
C ARG A 47 4.21 -16.22 11.28
N TYR A 48 3.60 -15.29 10.56
CA TYR A 48 3.64 -13.87 10.86
C TYR A 48 2.20 -13.37 11.03
N GLU A 49 1.99 -12.61 12.07
CA GLU A 49 0.72 -11.98 12.37
C GLU A 49 0.26 -11.05 11.25
N GLN A 50 1.22 -10.41 10.57
CA GLN A 50 0.98 -9.54 9.41
C GLN A 50 2.03 -9.79 8.34
N VAL A 51 1.57 -9.93 7.10
CA VAL A 51 2.41 -9.99 5.89
C VAL A 51 1.96 -8.86 4.97
N ILE A 52 2.85 -7.92 4.71
CA ILE A 52 2.64 -6.82 3.77
C ILE A 52 3.39 -7.15 2.48
N VAL A 53 2.68 -7.15 1.36
CA VAL A 53 3.24 -7.48 0.05
C VAL A 53 3.37 -6.21 -0.77
N ASP A 54 4.60 -5.86 -1.16
CA ASP A 54 4.89 -4.82 -2.15
C ASP A 54 4.93 -5.46 -3.53
N ALA A 55 3.92 -5.18 -4.35
CA ALA A 55 3.79 -5.72 -5.69
C ALA A 55 3.93 -4.59 -6.72
N GLY A 56 4.64 -4.87 -7.81
CA GLY A 56 4.77 -3.93 -8.90
C GLY A 56 3.43 -3.57 -9.53
N GLY A 57 3.29 -2.31 -9.98
CA GLY A 57 2.04 -1.80 -10.57
C GLY A 57 1.72 -2.34 -11.98
N ARG A 58 2.57 -3.19 -12.56
CA ARG A 58 2.31 -3.84 -13.85
C ARG A 58 1.62 -5.17 -13.65
N ASP A 59 0.74 -5.52 -14.58
CA ASP A 59 0.14 -6.85 -14.61
C ASP A 59 1.22 -7.92 -14.74
N SER A 60 1.32 -8.75 -13.72
CA SER A 60 2.34 -9.79 -13.58
C SER A 60 1.78 -11.02 -12.86
N GLU A 61 2.49 -12.14 -12.96
CA GLU A 61 2.13 -13.35 -12.22
C GLU A 61 2.18 -13.11 -10.70
N GLU A 62 3.15 -12.33 -10.22
CA GLU A 62 3.29 -11.95 -8.82
C GLU A 62 2.06 -11.18 -8.33
N LEU A 63 1.63 -10.13 -9.05
CA LEU A 63 0.46 -9.33 -8.69
C LEU A 63 -0.81 -10.18 -8.67
N ARG A 64 -1.06 -10.95 -9.73
CA ARG A 64 -2.27 -11.80 -9.82
C ARG A 64 -2.33 -12.82 -8.70
N THR A 65 -1.22 -13.49 -8.40
CA THR A 65 -1.19 -14.51 -7.34
C THR A 65 -1.16 -13.93 -5.94
N ALA A 66 -0.65 -12.71 -5.76
CA ALA A 66 -0.76 -11.96 -4.51
C ALA A 66 -2.22 -11.56 -4.21
N LEU A 67 -2.97 -11.06 -5.21
CA LEU A 67 -4.40 -10.74 -5.07
C LEU A 67 -5.23 -11.94 -4.61
N VAL A 68 -4.94 -13.13 -5.17
CA VAL A 68 -5.64 -14.36 -4.77
C VAL A 68 -5.30 -14.77 -3.32
N ALA A 69 -4.12 -14.43 -2.81
CA ALA A 69 -3.68 -14.77 -1.46
C ALA A 69 -4.05 -13.71 -0.40
N ALA A 70 -4.28 -12.46 -0.80
CA ALA A 70 -4.46 -11.33 0.09
C ALA A 70 -5.84 -11.30 0.76
N HIS A 71 -5.91 -10.70 1.96
CA HIS A 71 -7.17 -10.34 2.60
C HIS A 71 -7.63 -8.94 2.17
N GLN A 72 -6.66 -8.04 2.02
CA GLN A 72 -6.89 -6.66 1.61
C GLN A 72 -5.86 -6.23 0.57
N VAL A 73 -6.24 -5.39 -0.37
CA VAL A 73 -5.33 -4.70 -1.29
C VAL A 73 -5.63 -3.21 -1.29
N TYR A 74 -4.58 -2.41 -1.21
CA TYR A 74 -4.62 -0.98 -1.42
C TYR A 74 -3.86 -0.64 -2.68
N VAL A 75 -4.53 0.03 -3.62
CA VAL A 75 -3.96 0.47 -4.89
C VAL A 75 -3.69 1.96 -4.81
N PRO A 76 -2.44 2.39 -4.55
CA PRO A 76 -2.11 3.79 -4.53
C PRO A 76 -2.10 4.34 -5.97
N LEU A 77 -2.79 5.45 -6.17
CA LEU A 77 -2.75 6.18 -7.43
C LEU A 77 -2.79 7.69 -7.19
N ARG A 78 -2.31 8.45 -8.17
CA ARG A 78 -2.45 9.90 -8.18
C ARG A 78 -3.80 10.28 -8.76
N ALA A 79 -4.28 11.47 -8.41
CA ALA A 79 -5.48 12.04 -9.00
C ALA A 79 -5.17 12.62 -10.39
N SER A 80 -4.67 11.80 -11.32
CA SER A 80 -4.34 12.18 -12.69
C SER A 80 -5.07 11.30 -13.70
N GLN A 81 -5.36 11.82 -14.88
CA GLN A 81 -6.08 11.07 -15.92
C GLN A 81 -5.39 9.73 -16.27
N PRO A 82 -4.05 9.65 -16.48
CA PRO A 82 -3.39 8.39 -16.78
C PRO A 82 -3.50 7.36 -15.65
N ASP A 83 -3.47 7.81 -14.38
CA ASP A 83 -3.61 6.92 -13.24
C ASP A 83 -5.05 6.40 -13.10
N LEU A 84 -6.05 7.22 -13.42
CA LEU A 84 -7.45 6.79 -13.47
C LEU A 84 -7.68 5.71 -14.55
N GLU A 85 -7.06 5.84 -15.72
CA GLU A 85 -7.10 4.79 -16.76
C GLU A 85 -6.44 3.49 -16.26
N THR A 86 -5.34 3.59 -15.52
CA THR A 86 -4.70 2.43 -14.90
C THR A 86 -5.60 1.76 -13.86
N SER A 87 -6.44 2.53 -13.16
CA SER A 87 -7.38 1.97 -12.17
C SER A 87 -8.46 1.08 -12.79
N LEU A 88 -8.86 1.33 -14.05
CA LEU A 88 -9.79 0.47 -14.77
C LEU A 88 -9.20 -0.93 -14.98
N HIS A 89 -7.94 -1.01 -15.41
CA HIS A 89 -7.26 -2.29 -15.58
C HIS A 89 -7.10 -3.02 -14.23
N MET A 90 -6.76 -2.30 -13.17
CA MET A 90 -6.67 -2.89 -11.84
C MET A 90 -8.01 -3.39 -11.33
N ASN A 91 -9.11 -2.68 -11.63
CA ASN A 91 -10.47 -3.14 -11.32
C ASN A 91 -10.81 -4.48 -12.02
N GLU A 92 -10.36 -4.67 -13.26
CA GLU A 92 -10.51 -5.95 -13.98
C GLU A 92 -9.72 -7.07 -13.28
N LEU A 93 -8.46 -6.81 -12.89
CA LEU A 93 -7.61 -7.79 -12.20
C LEU A 93 -8.21 -8.20 -10.86
N VAL A 94 -8.74 -7.25 -10.08
CA VAL A 94 -9.42 -7.53 -8.80
C VAL A 94 -10.71 -8.31 -9.04
N THR A 95 -11.48 -7.96 -10.07
CA THR A 95 -12.70 -8.71 -10.45
C THR A 95 -12.38 -10.17 -10.76
N LEU A 96 -11.30 -10.44 -11.49
CA LEU A 96 -10.83 -11.80 -11.76
C LEU A 96 -10.36 -12.51 -10.49
N ALA A 97 -9.63 -11.80 -9.61
CA ALA A 97 -9.18 -12.35 -8.34
C ALA A 97 -10.34 -12.74 -7.43
N HIS A 98 -11.45 -11.99 -7.40
CA HIS A 98 -12.66 -12.30 -6.65
C HIS A 98 -13.27 -13.67 -7.04
N GLY A 99 -13.05 -14.13 -8.28
CA GLY A 99 -13.47 -15.48 -8.69
C GLY A 99 -12.78 -16.60 -7.91
N MET A 100 -11.59 -16.37 -7.37
CA MET A 100 -10.81 -17.33 -6.58
C MET A 100 -10.68 -16.92 -5.10
N ASN A 101 -10.85 -15.65 -4.80
CA ASN A 101 -10.79 -15.08 -3.46
C ASN A 101 -11.97 -14.11 -3.24
N PRO A 102 -13.19 -14.60 -2.99
CA PRO A 102 -14.38 -13.75 -2.85
C PRO A 102 -14.35 -12.82 -1.63
N THR A 103 -13.44 -13.04 -0.70
CA THR A 103 -13.30 -12.25 0.54
C THR A 103 -12.25 -11.16 0.43
N LEU A 104 -11.63 -10.98 -0.72
CA LEU A 104 -10.66 -9.91 -0.94
C LEU A 104 -11.33 -8.54 -0.82
N GLU A 105 -10.84 -7.72 0.09
CA GLU A 105 -11.22 -6.31 0.15
C GLU A 105 -10.24 -5.47 -0.67
N ALA A 106 -10.75 -4.71 -1.62
CA ALA A 106 -9.91 -3.92 -2.50
C ALA A 106 -10.26 -2.43 -2.44
N ARG A 107 -9.26 -1.60 -2.20
CA ARG A 107 -9.42 -0.15 -2.07
C ARG A 107 -8.43 0.61 -2.95
N VAL A 108 -8.89 1.73 -3.47
CA VAL A 108 -8.04 2.72 -4.13
C VAL A 108 -7.66 3.80 -3.11
N LEU A 109 -6.37 4.02 -2.93
CA LEU A 109 -5.82 5.05 -2.07
C LEU A 109 -5.30 6.21 -2.92
N ILE A 110 -5.94 7.37 -2.85
CA ILE A 110 -5.40 8.58 -3.49
C ILE A 110 -4.12 8.96 -2.76
N SER A 111 -3.01 8.92 -3.48
CA SER A 111 -1.67 9.25 -2.99
C SER A 111 -1.09 10.44 -3.75
N MET A 112 -0.11 11.11 -3.16
CA MET A 112 0.55 12.30 -3.72
C MET A 112 -0.46 13.41 -4.09
N ALA A 113 -1.56 13.51 -3.34
CA ALA A 113 -2.55 14.56 -3.55
C ALA A 113 -1.96 15.95 -3.28
N PRO A 114 -2.37 16.98 -4.03
CA PRO A 114 -1.96 18.35 -3.75
C PRO A 114 -2.26 18.77 -2.32
N THR A 115 -1.31 19.43 -1.67
CA THR A 115 -1.50 19.95 -0.29
C THR A 115 -2.34 21.22 -0.24
N ASN A 116 -2.59 21.85 -1.38
CA ASN A 116 -3.45 23.03 -1.48
C ASN A 116 -4.93 22.62 -1.52
N PRO A 117 -5.75 23.02 -0.53
CA PRO A 117 -7.18 22.67 -0.47
C PRO A 117 -8.02 23.20 -1.64
N SER A 118 -7.53 24.24 -2.34
CA SER A 118 -8.22 24.81 -3.50
C SER A 118 -8.14 23.93 -4.76
N VAL A 119 -7.28 22.93 -4.77
CA VAL A 119 -7.14 21.99 -5.87
C VAL A 119 -8.10 20.81 -5.65
N LYS A 120 -9.09 20.68 -6.53
CA LYS A 120 -10.17 19.69 -6.38
C LYS A 120 -9.85 18.33 -7.01
N GLU A 121 -8.70 18.17 -7.63
CA GLU A 121 -8.33 16.95 -8.36
C GLU A 121 -8.56 15.65 -7.56
N ALA A 122 -8.26 15.66 -6.26
CA ALA A 122 -8.49 14.50 -5.41
C ALA A 122 -9.98 14.22 -5.14
N VAL A 123 -10.82 15.25 -5.16
CA VAL A 123 -12.29 15.11 -5.01
C VAL A 123 -12.88 14.57 -6.30
N ASP A 124 -12.51 15.17 -7.44
CA ASP A 124 -12.99 14.78 -8.76
C ASP A 124 -12.57 13.33 -9.08
N ALA A 125 -11.31 12.96 -8.76
CA ALA A 125 -10.83 11.60 -8.89
C ALA A 125 -11.65 10.62 -8.04
N ARG A 126 -11.97 10.98 -6.79
CA ARG A 126 -12.75 10.11 -5.89
C ARG A 126 -14.16 9.87 -6.43
N GLU A 127 -14.79 10.84 -7.06
CA GLU A 127 -16.11 10.68 -7.70
C GLU A 127 -16.04 9.68 -8.87
N LEU A 128 -15.02 9.79 -9.74
CA LEU A 128 -14.80 8.85 -10.84
C LEU A 128 -14.52 7.42 -10.35
N LEU A 129 -13.77 7.27 -9.26
CA LEU A 129 -13.46 5.98 -8.66
C LEU A 129 -14.68 5.27 -8.06
N GLN A 130 -15.76 5.98 -7.75
CA GLN A 130 -17.01 5.36 -7.28
C GLN A 130 -17.71 4.51 -8.37
N GLU A 131 -17.36 4.71 -9.62
CA GLU A 131 -17.90 3.90 -10.74
C GLU A 131 -17.23 2.51 -10.84
N LEU A 132 -16.11 2.29 -10.12
CA LEU A 132 -15.42 1.01 -10.14
C LEU A 132 -16.16 -0.01 -9.26
N SER A 133 -16.47 -1.16 -9.83
CA SER A 133 -17.30 -2.17 -9.15
C SER A 133 -16.54 -3.03 -8.14
N ALA A 134 -15.23 -3.24 -8.35
CA ALA A 134 -14.39 -4.12 -7.53
C ALA A 134 -13.39 -3.36 -6.64
N LEU A 135 -13.20 -2.06 -6.85
CA LEU A 135 -12.31 -1.20 -6.11
C LEU A 135 -13.10 -0.10 -5.41
N LEU A 136 -13.10 -0.08 -4.08
CA LEU A 136 -13.75 0.98 -3.30
C LEU A 136 -12.77 2.11 -3.00
N PRO A 137 -13.18 3.38 -3.02
CA PRO A 137 -12.32 4.47 -2.58
C PRO A 137 -11.96 4.32 -1.09
N SER A 138 -10.67 4.47 -0.75
CA SER A 138 -10.23 4.63 0.64
C SER A 138 -10.80 5.93 1.22
N ALA A 139 -11.16 5.93 2.50
CA ALA A 139 -11.53 7.14 3.21
C ALA A 139 -10.33 8.09 3.40
N VAL A 140 -9.12 7.53 3.35
CA VAL A 140 -7.86 8.26 3.57
C VAL A 140 -7.31 8.79 2.24
N THR A 141 -6.61 9.91 2.32
CA THR A 141 -5.83 10.50 1.22
C THR A 141 -4.43 10.81 1.74
N ILE A 142 -3.40 10.42 1.00
CA ILE A 142 -2.01 10.74 1.31
C ILE A 142 -1.56 11.90 0.43
N SER A 143 -1.20 13.02 1.05
CA SER A 143 -0.76 14.22 0.33
C SER A 143 0.68 14.09 -0.17
N GLU A 144 1.04 14.88 -1.19
CA GLU A 144 2.42 14.98 -1.62
C GLU A 144 3.26 15.76 -0.59
N ARG A 145 4.12 15.07 0.16
CA ARG A 145 5.01 15.67 1.16
C ARG A 145 6.45 15.20 0.96
N LYS A 146 7.39 16.11 1.14
CA LYS A 146 8.83 15.79 1.07
C LYS A 146 9.22 14.67 2.04
N VAL A 147 8.62 14.64 3.23
CA VAL A 147 8.92 13.67 4.29
C VAL A 147 8.75 12.21 3.83
N TYR A 148 7.83 11.90 2.94
CA TYR A 148 7.68 10.54 2.40
C TYR A 148 8.89 10.13 1.54
N ARG A 149 9.46 11.06 0.76
CA ARG A 149 10.68 10.81 -0.02
C ARG A 149 11.91 10.70 0.89
N ASP A 150 12.00 11.57 1.89
CA ASP A 150 13.08 11.54 2.88
C ASP A 150 13.06 10.19 3.65
N ALA A 151 11.89 9.76 4.12
CA ALA A 151 11.71 8.47 4.79
C ALA A 151 12.20 7.28 3.95
N MET A 152 11.84 7.26 2.66
CA MET A 152 12.32 6.22 1.73
C MET A 152 13.84 6.24 1.57
N THR A 153 14.45 7.41 1.52
CA THR A 153 15.91 7.57 1.37
C THR A 153 16.65 7.17 2.64
N GLU A 154 16.08 7.44 3.81
CA GLU A 154 16.70 7.22 5.09
C GLU A 154 16.43 5.82 5.70
N GLY A 155 15.61 4.99 5.08
CA GLY A 155 15.17 3.70 5.66
C GLY A 155 14.27 3.87 6.89
N ARG A 156 13.58 5.01 6.99
CA ARG A 156 12.65 5.34 8.07
C ARG A 156 11.20 5.25 7.62
N GLY A 157 10.29 5.10 8.58
CA GLY A 157 8.87 5.38 8.37
C GLY A 157 8.60 6.89 8.42
N ALA A 158 7.61 7.38 7.67
CA ALA A 158 7.25 8.79 7.71
C ALA A 158 6.80 9.25 9.12
N CYS A 159 6.24 8.35 9.91
CA CYS A 159 5.87 8.59 11.31
C CYS A 159 7.06 8.70 12.26
N GLU A 160 8.26 8.26 11.86
CA GLU A 160 9.51 8.37 12.60
C GLU A 160 10.26 9.68 12.33
N LEU A 161 9.74 10.50 11.42
CA LEU A 161 10.28 11.82 11.06
C LEU A 161 9.38 12.92 11.64
N ASP A 162 9.93 14.13 11.74
CA ASP A 162 9.23 15.28 12.33
C ASP A 162 8.25 15.91 11.30
N ASN A 163 7.04 15.30 11.19
CA ASN A 163 5.96 15.85 10.37
C ASN A 163 4.60 15.34 10.87
N ASP A 164 3.92 16.14 11.66
CA ASP A 164 2.64 15.78 12.28
C ASP A 164 1.54 15.47 11.25
N LYS A 165 1.53 16.16 10.11
CA LYS A 165 0.54 15.92 9.07
C LYS A 165 0.73 14.55 8.40
N ALA A 166 1.98 14.19 8.10
CA ALA A 166 2.28 12.87 7.56
C ALA A 166 2.01 11.77 8.59
N ARG A 167 2.34 12.02 9.87
CA ARG A 167 2.01 11.09 10.96
C ARG A 167 0.51 10.84 11.07
N ALA A 168 -0.29 11.90 11.00
CA ALA A 168 -1.75 11.80 11.04
C ALA A 168 -2.32 11.04 9.82
N GLU A 169 -1.79 11.28 8.61
CA GLU A 169 -2.20 10.56 7.40
C GLU A 169 -1.89 9.05 7.51
N ILE A 170 -0.72 8.68 7.98
CA ILE A 170 -0.34 7.27 8.17
C ILE A 170 -1.14 6.62 9.29
N ALA A 171 -1.41 7.33 10.39
CA ALA A 171 -2.24 6.82 11.48
C ALA A 171 -3.68 6.57 11.02
N ALA A 172 -4.26 7.47 10.22
CA ALA A 172 -5.58 7.29 9.63
C ALA A 172 -5.63 6.07 8.69
N LEU A 173 -4.59 5.88 7.85
CA LEU A 173 -4.50 4.72 6.98
C LEU A 173 -4.35 3.43 7.78
N ALA A 174 -3.53 3.42 8.83
CA ALA A 174 -3.41 2.27 9.72
C ALA A 174 -4.74 1.94 10.43
N GLY A 175 -5.49 2.96 10.87
CA GLY A 175 -6.84 2.79 11.41
C GLY A 175 -7.82 2.17 10.42
N GLU A 176 -7.76 2.58 9.14
CA GLU A 176 -8.60 1.97 8.10
C GLU A 176 -8.22 0.51 7.82
N ILE A 177 -6.91 0.19 7.80
CA ILE A 177 -6.43 -1.16 7.49
C ILE A 177 -6.70 -2.14 8.65
N TYR A 178 -6.46 -1.71 9.88
CA TYR A 178 -6.45 -2.59 11.06
C TYR A 178 -7.68 -2.43 11.96
N GLY A 179 -8.55 -1.45 11.68
CA GLY A 179 -9.63 -1.04 12.58
C GLY A 179 -9.11 -0.21 13.77
N ASP A 180 -10.02 0.41 14.50
CA ASP A 180 -9.70 1.29 15.64
C ASP A 180 -9.07 0.57 16.85
N THR A 181 -8.76 -0.72 16.74
CA THR A 181 -8.17 -1.52 17.82
C THR A 181 -6.70 -1.21 18.11
N HIS A 182 -6.05 -0.38 17.31
CA HIS A 182 -4.65 0.03 17.51
C HIS A 182 -4.50 1.52 17.88
N GLY A 183 -5.38 2.02 18.73
CA GLY A 183 -5.38 3.39 19.24
C GLY A 183 -4.21 3.80 20.14
N GLU A 184 -3.13 3.02 20.22
CA GLU A 184 -1.90 3.41 20.94
C GLU A 184 -0.67 3.00 20.13
N ILE A 185 -0.25 3.85 19.21
CA ILE A 185 1.15 3.86 18.77
C ILE A 185 1.92 4.46 19.94
N GLN A 186 2.46 3.62 20.81
CA GLN A 186 3.40 4.08 21.85
C GLN A 186 4.67 4.62 21.17
N PRO A 187 5.19 5.74 21.67
CA PRO A 187 6.35 6.45 21.12
C PRO A 187 7.66 5.63 21.19
#